data_f7b7077a4137a6322f7da9e3a184b7c5
#
_entry.id   f7b7077a4137a6322f7da9e3a184b7c5
#
_cell.length_a   1.000
_cell.length_b   1.000
_cell.length_c   1.000
_cell.angle_alpha   90.00
_cell.angle_beta   90.00
_cell.angle_gamma   90.00
#
_symmetry.space_group_name_H-M   'P 1'
#
loop_
_entity.id
_entity.type
_entity.pdbx_description
1 polymer ?
#
loop_
_entity_poly.entity_id
_entity_poly.type
_entity_poly.pdbx_seq_one_letter_code
_entity_poly.pdbx_strand_id
1 'polypeptide(L)'
;MDRLGQIEPKVLFSVDGYFYKAKPFSTLGNAAEVAKAIPSLKKVVIVSYTGTKPYIGNIPNAVCYEDFLAPEEEPAIQFEQLPFDHPIFIMFSSGTTGKPKCMVQGAGGILLHHMKELILHSD
;
A
#
# COMPACT_ATOMS: atom_id res chain seq x y z
N MET A 1 -8.66 7.61 8.30
CA MET A 1 -7.68 8.53 8.92
C MET A 1 -6.94 7.91 10.11
N ASP A 2 -7.61 7.13 10.93
CA ASP A 2 -7.04 6.60 12.19
C ASP A 2 -5.85 5.64 12.05
N ARG A 3 -5.58 5.13 10.85
CA ARG A 3 -4.42 4.28 10.55
C ARG A 3 -3.35 5.08 9.81
N LEU A 4 -3.58 5.38 8.53
CA LEU A 4 -2.58 6.01 7.67
C LEU A 4 -2.06 7.35 8.20
N GLY A 5 -2.90 8.14 8.88
CA GLY A 5 -2.48 9.40 9.49
C GLY A 5 -1.46 9.26 10.63
N GLN A 6 -1.29 8.05 11.20
CA GLN A 6 -0.32 7.82 12.28
C GLN A 6 1.11 7.58 11.75
N ILE A 7 1.28 7.23 10.47
CA ILE A 7 2.56 6.76 9.91
C ILE A 7 3.14 7.67 8.83
N GLU A 8 2.45 8.77 8.51
CA GLU A 8 2.88 9.77 7.52
C GLU A 8 3.38 9.15 6.19
N PRO A 9 2.56 8.33 5.49
CA PRO A 9 2.98 7.64 4.29
C PRO A 9 3.39 8.63 3.20
N LYS A 10 4.36 8.24 2.37
CA LYS A 10 4.82 9.05 1.23
C LYS A 10 4.16 8.64 -0.08
N VAL A 11 3.78 7.38 -0.20
CA VAL A 11 3.10 6.84 -1.38
C VAL A 11 1.87 6.04 -0.93
N LEU A 12 0.76 6.26 -1.60
CA LEU A 12 -0.48 5.51 -1.41
C LEU A 12 -0.79 4.74 -2.69
N PHE A 13 -0.96 3.43 -2.61
CA PHE A 13 -1.53 2.63 -3.67
C PHE A 13 -3.02 2.41 -3.42
N SER A 14 -3.82 2.60 -4.45
CA SER A 14 -5.26 2.35 -4.44
C SER A 14 -5.70 1.78 -5.78
N VAL A 15 -6.91 1.22 -5.82
CA VAL A 15 -7.55 0.81 -7.07
C VAL A 15 -8.60 1.84 -7.50
N ASP A 16 -8.98 1.87 -8.77
CA ASP A 16 -10.06 2.73 -9.30
C ASP A 16 -11.44 2.31 -8.79
N GLY A 17 -11.60 1.01 -8.49
CA GLY A 17 -12.85 0.46 -8.01
C GLY A 17 -12.76 -1.04 -7.72
N TYR A 18 -13.88 -1.66 -7.39
CA TYR A 18 -14.02 -3.10 -7.17
C TYR A 18 -15.39 -3.58 -7.62
N PHE A 19 -15.52 -4.90 -7.80
CA PHE A 19 -16.80 -5.52 -8.10
C PHE A 19 -17.38 -6.19 -6.86
N TYR A 20 -18.65 -5.92 -6.59
CA TYR A 20 -19.43 -6.63 -5.58
C TYR A 20 -20.76 -7.09 -6.17
N LYS A 21 -21.06 -8.39 -6.12
CA LYS A 21 -22.25 -8.99 -6.76
C LYS A 21 -22.39 -8.57 -8.23
N ALA A 22 -21.28 -8.64 -8.99
CA ALA A 22 -21.15 -8.25 -10.39
C ALA A 22 -21.43 -6.75 -10.70
N LYS A 23 -21.53 -5.89 -9.69
CA LYS A 23 -21.67 -4.44 -9.87
C LYS A 23 -20.37 -3.73 -9.56
N PRO A 24 -19.93 -2.77 -10.40
CA PRO A 24 -18.74 -1.97 -10.13
C PRO A 24 -19.03 -0.90 -9.08
N PHE A 25 -18.08 -0.66 -8.19
CA PHE A 25 -18.08 0.42 -7.21
C PHE A 25 -16.76 1.18 -7.30
N SER A 26 -16.83 2.50 -7.47
CA SER A 26 -15.65 3.35 -7.53
C SER A 26 -15.08 3.63 -6.13
N THR A 27 -13.74 3.63 -6.02
CA THR A 27 -13.01 4.03 -4.81
C THR A 27 -12.29 5.37 -4.97
N LEU A 28 -12.36 6.00 -6.15
CA LEU A 28 -11.64 7.23 -6.45
C LEU A 28 -12.01 8.40 -5.53
N GLY A 29 -13.29 8.49 -5.12
CA GLY A 29 -13.75 9.49 -4.14
C GLY A 29 -13.01 9.34 -2.80
N ASN A 30 -12.95 8.12 -2.28
CA ASN A 30 -12.24 7.82 -1.03
C ASN A 30 -10.73 8.10 -1.16
N ALA A 31 -10.13 7.75 -2.29
CA ALA A 31 -8.73 8.04 -2.56
C ALA A 31 -8.44 9.55 -2.56
N ALA A 32 -9.34 10.35 -3.15
CA ALA A 32 -9.25 11.81 -3.15
C ALA A 32 -9.36 12.41 -1.73
N GLU A 33 -10.29 11.93 -0.91
CA GLU A 33 -10.44 12.37 0.48
C GLU A 33 -9.20 12.02 1.32
N VAL A 34 -8.67 10.80 1.19
CA VAL A 34 -7.46 10.38 1.87
C VAL A 34 -6.26 11.23 1.45
N ALA A 35 -6.10 11.48 0.14
CA ALA A 35 -5.01 12.28 -0.39
C ALA A 35 -5.02 13.72 0.14
N LYS A 36 -6.20 14.34 0.25
CA LYS A 36 -6.37 15.68 0.83
C LYS A 36 -6.06 15.73 2.33
N ALA A 37 -6.36 14.67 3.05
CA ALA A 37 -6.26 14.65 4.50
C ALA A 37 -4.90 14.17 5.03
N ILE A 38 -4.00 13.67 4.18
CA ILE A 38 -2.66 13.21 4.54
C ILE A 38 -1.60 14.04 3.79
N PRO A 39 -1.11 15.15 4.37
CA PRO A 39 -0.18 16.06 3.69
C PRO A 39 1.18 15.43 3.36
N SER A 40 1.54 14.33 4.02
CA SER A 40 2.81 13.62 3.77
C SER A 40 2.84 12.89 2.43
N LEU A 41 1.68 12.67 1.78
CA LEU A 41 1.60 11.94 0.51
C LEU A 41 2.23 12.74 -0.64
N LYS A 42 3.28 12.17 -1.22
CA LYS A 42 3.96 12.69 -2.40
C LYS A 42 3.39 12.13 -3.70
N LYS A 43 2.84 10.90 -3.64
CA LYS A 43 2.21 10.21 -4.78
C LYS A 43 1.02 9.38 -4.33
N VAL A 44 -0.01 9.37 -5.18
CA VAL A 44 -1.16 8.46 -5.07
C VAL A 44 -1.24 7.66 -6.36
N VAL A 45 -0.90 6.39 -6.28
CA VAL A 45 -0.82 5.48 -7.44
C VAL A 45 -2.15 4.75 -7.57
N ILE A 46 -2.82 4.91 -8.71
CA ILE A 46 -4.11 4.28 -8.98
C ILE A 46 -3.94 3.13 -9.97
N VAL A 47 -4.28 1.93 -9.51
CA VAL A 47 -4.30 0.71 -10.34
C VAL A 47 -5.66 0.60 -11.03
N SER A 48 -5.67 0.45 -12.35
CA SER A 48 -6.89 0.23 -13.15
C SER A 48 -7.34 -1.22 -12.99
N TYR A 49 -8.29 -1.46 -12.10
CA TYR A 49 -8.83 -2.79 -11.83
C TYR A 49 -10.18 -3.04 -12.53
N THR A 50 -10.98 -1.99 -12.72
CA THR A 50 -12.34 -2.13 -13.31
C THR A 50 -12.36 -2.19 -14.85
N GLY A 51 -11.19 -2.11 -15.49
CA GLY A 51 -11.03 -2.29 -16.94
C GLY A 51 -11.18 -1.01 -17.79
N THR A 52 -11.42 0.14 -17.17
CA THR A 52 -11.46 1.44 -17.85
C THR A 52 -10.37 2.35 -17.31
N LYS A 53 -9.79 3.21 -18.17
CA LYS A 53 -8.80 4.20 -17.68
C LYS A 53 -9.48 5.16 -16.70
N PRO A 54 -9.05 5.21 -15.43
CA PRO A 54 -9.70 6.02 -14.42
C PRO A 54 -9.44 7.51 -14.65
N TYR A 55 -10.44 8.35 -14.36
CA TYR A 55 -10.23 9.79 -14.28
C TYR A 55 -9.67 10.16 -12.90
N ILE A 56 -8.39 10.51 -12.84
CA ILE A 56 -7.66 10.80 -11.61
C ILE A 56 -7.41 12.28 -11.35
N GLY A 57 -7.89 13.19 -12.22
CA GLY A 57 -7.61 14.63 -12.15
C GLY A 57 -8.08 15.33 -10.86
N ASN A 58 -9.02 14.73 -10.13
CA ASN A 58 -9.53 15.25 -8.84
C ASN A 58 -8.74 14.78 -7.62
N ILE A 59 -7.75 13.90 -7.80
CA ILE A 59 -6.96 13.31 -6.72
C ILE A 59 -5.59 14.01 -6.67
N PRO A 60 -5.26 14.70 -5.58
CA PRO A 60 -3.95 15.34 -5.45
C PRO A 60 -2.78 14.35 -5.62
N ASN A 61 -1.78 14.73 -6.40
CA ASN A 61 -0.57 13.94 -6.65
C ASN A 61 -0.81 12.55 -7.25
N ALA A 62 -1.96 12.33 -7.92
CA ALA A 62 -2.30 11.04 -8.50
C ALA A 62 -1.51 10.76 -9.78
N VAL A 63 -1.23 9.48 -9.99
CA VAL A 63 -0.61 8.92 -11.20
C VAL A 63 -1.22 7.54 -11.45
N CYS A 64 -1.41 7.16 -12.71
CA CYS A 64 -1.78 5.79 -13.04
C CYS A 64 -0.61 4.84 -12.76
N TYR A 65 -0.92 3.60 -12.40
CA TYR A 65 0.10 2.60 -12.07
C TYR A 65 1.09 2.38 -13.21
N GLU A 66 0.61 2.31 -14.45
CA GLU A 66 1.40 2.13 -15.64
C GLU A 66 2.42 3.27 -15.85
N ASP A 67 2.02 4.51 -15.53
CA ASP A 67 2.88 5.69 -15.62
C ASP A 67 3.84 5.82 -14.42
N PHE A 68 3.62 5.05 -13.37
CA PHE A 68 4.47 5.00 -12.17
C PHE A 68 5.60 3.97 -12.26
N LEU A 69 5.43 2.97 -13.11
CA LEU A 69 6.45 1.93 -13.34
C LEU A 69 7.71 2.52 -13.98
N ALA A 70 8.86 1.91 -13.67
CA ALA A 70 10.10 2.24 -14.36
C ALA A 70 10.00 1.88 -15.86
N PRO A 71 10.62 2.68 -16.74
CA PRO A 71 10.57 2.44 -18.19
C PRO A 71 11.43 1.24 -18.65
N GLU A 72 12.31 0.72 -17.79
CA GLU A 72 13.14 -0.43 -18.14
C GLU A 72 12.30 -1.70 -18.17
N GLU A 73 12.44 -2.49 -19.24
CA GLU A 73 11.63 -3.68 -19.46
C GLU A 73 11.93 -4.82 -18.48
N GLU A 74 13.14 -4.97 -17.99
CA GLU A 74 13.51 -6.02 -17.03
C GLU A 74 14.67 -5.57 -16.11
N PRO A 75 14.45 -4.69 -15.16
CA PRO A 75 15.52 -4.26 -14.25
C PRO A 75 15.97 -5.44 -13.36
N ALA A 76 17.28 -5.59 -13.19
CA ALA A 76 17.81 -6.55 -12.24
C ALA A 76 17.36 -6.22 -10.82
N ILE A 77 16.86 -7.22 -10.10
CA ILE A 77 16.49 -7.05 -8.69
C ILE A 77 17.73 -6.79 -7.86
N GLN A 78 17.78 -5.65 -7.20
CA GLN A 78 18.82 -5.31 -6.21
C GLN A 78 18.22 -5.40 -4.82
N PHE A 79 18.73 -6.32 -4.00
CA PHE A 79 18.28 -6.49 -2.63
C PHE A 79 19.04 -5.54 -1.71
N GLU A 80 18.29 -4.65 -1.05
CA GLU A 80 18.84 -3.76 -0.05
C GLU A 80 19.28 -4.53 1.20
N GLN A 81 20.48 -4.26 1.67
CA GLN A 81 21.02 -4.87 2.89
C GLN A 81 20.62 -4.03 4.10
N LEU A 82 19.66 -4.53 4.86
CA LEU A 82 19.07 -3.81 5.99
C LEU A 82 19.53 -4.40 7.34
N PRO A 83 19.66 -3.58 8.40
CA PRO A 83 19.81 -4.08 9.76
C PRO A 83 18.66 -5.00 10.16
N PHE A 84 18.92 -5.94 11.08
CA PHE A 84 17.94 -6.94 11.52
C PHE A 84 16.64 -6.32 12.03
N ASP A 85 16.73 -5.22 12.74
CA ASP A 85 15.63 -4.48 13.36
C ASP A 85 15.04 -3.37 12.48
N HIS A 86 15.53 -3.22 11.22
CA HIS A 86 14.99 -2.21 10.30
C HIS A 86 13.50 -2.43 10.05
N PRO A 87 12.64 -1.42 10.25
CA PRO A 87 11.20 -1.55 10.02
C PRO A 87 10.88 -1.82 8.55
N ILE A 88 10.11 -2.89 8.26
CA ILE A 88 9.64 -3.18 6.89
C ILE A 88 8.14 -3.26 6.78
N PHE A 89 7.43 -3.61 7.86
CA PHE A 89 5.97 -3.60 7.89
C PHE A 89 5.44 -2.82 9.08
N ILE A 90 4.40 -2.03 8.84
CA ILE A 90 3.58 -1.42 9.87
C ILE A 90 2.17 -1.96 9.71
N MET A 91 1.74 -2.78 10.65
CA MET A 91 0.42 -3.38 10.67
C MET A 91 -0.45 -2.72 11.73
N PHE A 92 -1.76 -2.83 11.57
CA PHE A 92 -2.70 -2.25 12.53
C PHE A 92 -3.61 -3.33 13.11
N SER A 93 -3.65 -3.41 14.42
CA SER A 93 -4.67 -4.20 15.12
C SER A 93 -5.86 -3.31 15.49
N SER A 94 -7.08 -3.87 15.37
CA SER A 94 -8.27 -3.25 15.95
C SER A 94 -8.18 -3.40 17.47
N GLY A 95 -7.83 -2.33 18.18
CA GLY A 95 -7.95 -2.32 19.64
C GLY A 95 -9.42 -2.42 20.06
N THR A 96 -9.71 -3.06 21.19
CA THR A 96 -11.06 -3.13 21.77
C THR A 96 -11.55 -1.76 22.23
N THR A 97 -10.65 -0.81 22.43
CA THR A 97 -10.93 0.56 22.85
C THR A 97 -9.96 1.54 22.21
N GLY A 98 -10.50 2.53 21.47
CA GLY A 98 -9.70 3.64 20.92
C GLY A 98 -9.18 3.43 19.49
N LYS A 99 -8.14 4.19 19.14
CA LYS A 99 -7.53 4.15 17.80
C LYS A 99 -6.80 2.83 17.54
N PRO A 100 -6.75 2.35 16.28
CA PRO A 100 -5.95 1.18 15.92
C PRO A 100 -4.49 1.33 16.37
N LYS A 101 -3.93 0.25 16.91
CA LYS A 101 -2.52 0.24 17.35
C LYS A 101 -1.60 -0.12 16.21
N CYS A 102 -0.54 0.66 16.02
CA CYS A 102 0.54 0.35 15.09
C CYS A 102 1.43 -0.76 15.66
N MET A 103 1.70 -1.78 14.86
CA MET A 103 2.67 -2.83 15.15
C MET A 103 3.77 -2.76 14.11
N VAL A 104 4.97 -2.39 14.52
CA VAL A 104 6.15 -2.28 13.65
C VAL A 104 6.86 -3.62 13.66
N GLN A 105 7.15 -4.17 12.48
CA GLN A 105 7.86 -5.43 12.32
C GLN A 105 9.19 -5.22 11.60
N GLY A 106 10.26 -5.75 12.18
CA GLY A 106 11.62 -5.64 11.65
C GLY A 106 11.94 -6.68 10.59
N ALA A 107 12.88 -6.34 9.69
CA ALA A 107 13.30 -7.13 8.54
C ALA A 107 13.71 -8.55 8.92
N GLY A 108 14.58 -8.71 9.92
CA GLY A 108 15.08 -10.03 10.31
C GLY A 108 14.01 -10.93 10.92
N GLY A 109 13.12 -10.37 11.74
CA GLY A 109 12.00 -11.13 12.33
C GLY A 109 11.04 -11.65 11.26
N ILE A 110 10.69 -10.83 10.28
CA ILE A 110 9.83 -11.22 9.15
C ILE A 110 10.52 -12.26 8.27
N LEU A 111 11.81 -12.09 7.96
CA LEU A 111 12.54 -13.04 7.15
C LEU A 111 12.56 -14.43 7.81
N LEU A 112 12.92 -14.51 9.09
CA LEU A 112 12.93 -15.79 9.84
C LEU A 112 11.53 -16.42 9.90
N HIS A 113 10.49 -15.61 10.08
CA HIS A 113 9.12 -16.11 10.09
C HIS A 113 8.72 -16.70 8.73
N HIS A 114 8.99 -16.00 7.63
CA HIS A 114 8.69 -16.51 6.29
C HIS A 114 9.51 -17.76 5.95
N MET A 115 10.80 -17.81 6.29
CA MET A 115 11.62 -19.00 6.10
C MET A 115 11.06 -20.21 6.86
N LYS A 116 10.64 -20.01 8.11
CA LYS A 116 10.00 -21.06 8.90
C LYS A 116 8.72 -21.57 8.23
N GLU A 117 7.84 -20.66 7.79
CA GLU A 117 6.57 -21.05 7.13
C GLU A 117 6.83 -21.81 5.82
N LEU A 118 7.74 -21.31 4.98
CA LEU A 118 8.07 -21.93 3.70
C LEU A 118 8.71 -23.31 3.89
N ILE A 119 9.64 -23.47 4.84
CA ILE A 119 10.38 -24.72 5.05
C ILE A 119 9.54 -25.78 5.77
N LEU A 120 8.71 -25.38 6.73
CA LEU A 120 8.00 -26.32 7.62
C LEU A 120 6.54 -26.56 7.27
N HIS A 121 5.90 -25.64 6.50
CA HIS A 121 4.46 -25.70 6.30
C HIS A 121 4.00 -25.60 4.84
N SER A 122 4.91 -25.26 3.92
CA SER A 122 4.57 -25.02 2.50
C SER A 122 5.34 -25.90 1.53
N ASP A 123 5.97 -26.97 2.00
CA ASP A 123 6.74 -27.95 1.20
C ASP A 123 5.80 -28.78 0.28
#